data_fdb0fc05687c15794757c0af8db0a98d
#
_entry.id   fdb0fc05687c15794757c0af8db0a98d
#
_cell.length_a   1.000
_cell.length_b   1.000
_cell.length_c   1.000
_cell.angle_alpha   90.00
_cell.angle_beta   90.00
_cell.angle_gamma   90.00
#
_symmetry.space_group_name_H-M   'P 1'
#
loop_
_entity.id
_entity.type
_entity.pdbx_description
1 polymer ?
#
loop_
_entity_poly.entity_id
_entity_poly.type
_entity_poly.pdbx_seq_one_letter_code
_entity_poly.pdbx_strand_id
1 'polypeptide(L)'
;RRIGMLFQQFALFPHLSAEDNVAEALLDHPATERRARARDWLDRVHLQGLHHRLPHQLSGGQQQRVALARALAREPQVLLLDEPFSAVDRSTREALHAELTELRVAFRMPVILVTHDLEEATLLADRMCILNEGRTLQTGSPDHLLQSPESAAVARMLGMRNIFTGTLLAHEADHSLLRWNDLTLKVRPHRHLPAGCEVKWVIPVSGVLLMPLAGRPGTPLDNPVSVRIQRLLSLGEQYRVNLESTGQPLSMNVARHVAQRYKLTEGETIEVRLRGETIHMMAN
;
A
#
# COMPACT_ATOMS: atom_id res chain seq x y z
N ARG A 1 14.33 17.47 -23.14
CA ARG A 1 13.71 16.25 -22.53
C ARG A 1 12.25 16.56 -22.25
N ARG A 2 11.35 15.69 -22.68
CA ARG A 2 9.90 15.87 -22.47
C ARG A 2 9.53 15.15 -21.18
N ILE A 3 9.26 15.89 -20.11
CA ILE A 3 8.81 15.38 -18.81
C ILE A 3 7.40 15.93 -18.59
N GLY A 4 6.43 15.07 -18.35
CA GLY A 4 5.10 15.42 -17.88
C GLY A 4 5.12 15.45 -16.35
N MET A 5 4.44 16.41 -15.73
CA MET A 5 4.33 16.49 -14.28
C MET A 5 2.90 16.85 -13.88
N LEU A 6 2.37 16.11 -12.91
CA LEU A 6 1.14 16.41 -12.23
C LEU A 6 1.47 16.74 -10.77
N PHE A 7 1.11 17.93 -10.35
CA PHE A 7 1.34 18.43 -8.99
C PHE A 7 0.17 18.09 -8.07
N GLN A 8 0.41 17.99 -6.79
CA GLN A 8 -0.58 17.67 -5.75
C GLN A 8 -1.84 18.57 -5.81
N GLN A 9 -1.70 19.86 -6.07
CA GLN A 9 -2.81 20.82 -6.21
C GLN A 9 -3.21 21.06 -7.67
N PHE A 10 -2.88 20.14 -8.58
CA PHE A 10 -3.15 20.16 -10.02
C PHE A 10 -2.53 21.35 -10.77
N ALA A 11 -2.24 22.46 -10.11
CA ALA A 11 -1.66 23.69 -10.65
C ALA A 11 -2.33 24.16 -11.98
N LEU A 12 -3.67 24.09 -12.02
CA LEU A 12 -4.45 24.61 -13.14
C LEU A 12 -4.47 26.14 -13.10
N PHE A 13 -4.46 26.76 -14.28
CA PHE A 13 -4.68 28.18 -14.41
C PHE A 13 -6.15 28.50 -14.16
N PRO A 14 -6.52 29.22 -13.06
CA PRO A 14 -7.90 29.35 -12.63
C PRO A 14 -8.78 30.19 -13.58
N HIS A 15 -8.17 31.03 -14.41
CA HIS A 15 -8.82 31.91 -15.37
C HIS A 15 -8.94 31.32 -16.77
N LEU A 16 -8.36 30.13 -17.01
CA LEU A 16 -8.40 29.41 -18.28
C LEU A 16 -9.41 28.25 -18.20
N SER A 17 -10.10 28.00 -19.31
CA SER A 17 -10.94 26.81 -19.46
C SER A 17 -10.13 25.51 -19.39
N ALA A 18 -10.80 24.35 -19.26
CA ALA A 18 -10.12 23.06 -19.33
C ALA A 18 -9.34 22.92 -20.65
N GLU A 19 -9.94 23.27 -21.77
CA GLU A 19 -9.31 23.26 -23.09
C GLU A 19 -8.09 24.19 -23.15
N ASP A 20 -8.22 25.42 -22.68
CA ASP A 20 -7.11 26.37 -22.71
C ASP A 20 -5.98 25.97 -21.74
N ASN A 21 -6.29 25.37 -20.59
CA ASN A 21 -5.30 24.79 -19.69
C ASN A 21 -4.44 23.71 -20.37
N VAL A 22 -5.04 22.85 -21.19
CA VAL A 22 -4.31 21.81 -21.92
C VAL A 22 -3.59 22.44 -23.14
N ALA A 23 -4.21 23.40 -23.83
CA ALA A 23 -3.62 24.10 -24.98
C ALA A 23 -2.33 24.84 -24.63
N GLU A 24 -2.20 25.36 -23.39
CA GLU A 24 -0.97 25.99 -22.88
C GLU A 24 0.22 25.02 -22.86
N ALA A 25 -0.01 23.73 -22.76
CA ALA A 25 1.07 22.73 -22.86
C ALA A 25 1.54 22.48 -24.31
N LEU A 26 0.79 22.95 -25.30
CA LEU A 26 0.98 22.67 -26.73
C LEU A 26 1.57 23.85 -27.49
N LEU A 27 2.34 24.74 -26.84
CA LEU A 27 2.90 25.95 -27.45
C LEU A 27 3.83 25.67 -28.63
N ASP A 28 4.38 24.48 -28.73
CA ASP A 28 5.20 24.01 -29.85
C ASP A 28 4.38 23.70 -31.14
N HIS A 29 3.03 23.73 -31.05
CA HIS A 29 2.13 23.50 -32.16
C HIS A 29 1.52 24.81 -32.69
N PRO A 30 1.10 24.87 -33.98
CA PRO A 30 0.40 26.03 -34.54
C PRO A 30 -0.87 26.38 -33.71
N ALA A 31 -1.13 27.66 -33.50
CA ALA A 31 -2.24 28.15 -32.70
C ALA A 31 -3.62 27.58 -33.14
N THR A 32 -3.76 27.37 -34.46
CA THR A 32 -4.97 26.79 -35.06
C THR A 32 -5.23 25.33 -34.67
N GLU A 33 -4.18 24.56 -34.31
CA GLU A 33 -4.28 23.15 -33.99
C GLU A 33 -4.36 22.89 -32.46
N ARG A 34 -3.86 23.82 -31.62
CA ARG A 34 -3.71 23.61 -30.17
C ARG A 34 -5.01 23.23 -29.50
N ARG A 35 -6.11 23.94 -29.81
CA ARG A 35 -7.41 23.67 -29.19
C ARG A 35 -8.01 22.35 -29.65
N ALA A 36 -7.87 22.01 -30.92
CA ALA A 36 -8.34 20.70 -31.42
C ALA A 36 -7.61 19.55 -30.72
N ARG A 37 -6.28 19.65 -30.61
CA ARG A 37 -5.46 18.66 -29.87
C ARG A 37 -5.80 18.62 -28.37
N ALA A 38 -6.05 19.79 -27.76
CA ALA A 38 -6.42 19.86 -26.35
C ALA A 38 -7.77 19.15 -26.08
N ARG A 39 -8.76 19.33 -26.99
CA ARG A 39 -10.04 18.61 -26.89
C ARG A 39 -9.86 17.09 -27.01
N ASP A 40 -9.07 16.64 -27.96
CA ASP A 40 -8.76 15.21 -28.14
C ASP A 40 -8.15 14.61 -26.87
N TRP A 41 -7.22 15.32 -26.19
CA TRP A 41 -6.66 14.89 -24.94
C TRP A 41 -7.69 14.87 -23.78
N LEU A 42 -8.57 15.87 -23.71
CA LEU A 42 -9.64 15.91 -22.73
C LEU A 42 -10.64 14.78 -22.93
N ASP A 43 -10.95 14.44 -24.18
CA ASP A 43 -11.84 13.33 -24.52
C ASP A 43 -11.24 11.98 -24.11
N ARG A 44 -9.91 11.79 -24.28
CA ARG A 44 -9.17 10.60 -23.83
C ARG A 44 -9.18 10.40 -22.31
N VAL A 45 -9.34 11.46 -21.54
CA VAL A 45 -9.46 11.39 -20.08
C VAL A 45 -10.92 11.57 -19.60
N HIS A 46 -11.88 11.25 -20.47
CA HIS A 46 -13.32 11.22 -20.16
C HIS A 46 -13.89 12.56 -19.69
N LEU A 47 -13.49 13.66 -20.33
CA LEU A 47 -14.01 15.01 -20.06
C LEU A 47 -14.83 15.59 -21.24
N GLN A 48 -15.50 14.73 -22.03
CA GLN A 48 -16.37 15.14 -23.13
C GLN A 48 -17.44 16.12 -22.62
N GLY A 49 -17.63 17.21 -23.36
CA GLY A 49 -18.62 18.25 -23.03
C GLY A 49 -18.22 19.21 -21.90
N LEU A 50 -17.04 19.03 -21.29
CA LEU A 50 -16.55 19.89 -20.20
C LEU A 50 -15.41 20.83 -20.64
N HIS A 51 -15.06 20.86 -21.92
CA HIS A 51 -13.91 21.59 -22.49
C HIS A 51 -13.88 23.06 -22.12
N HIS A 52 -15.05 23.71 -22.04
CA HIS A 52 -15.19 25.15 -21.78
C HIS A 52 -15.32 25.50 -20.30
N ARG A 53 -15.36 24.50 -19.41
CA ARG A 53 -15.50 24.72 -17.96
C ARG A 53 -14.22 25.32 -17.38
N LEU A 54 -14.37 26.28 -16.49
CA LEU A 54 -13.29 26.81 -15.66
C LEU A 54 -13.00 25.84 -14.49
N PRO A 55 -11.78 25.83 -13.92
CA PRO A 55 -11.42 24.93 -12.83
C PRO A 55 -12.43 24.92 -11.67
N HIS A 56 -12.94 26.07 -11.23
CA HIS A 56 -13.93 26.17 -10.13
C HIS A 56 -15.31 25.55 -10.47
N GLN A 57 -15.58 25.24 -11.73
CA GLN A 57 -16.80 24.59 -12.21
C GLN A 57 -16.64 23.07 -12.36
N LEU A 58 -15.46 22.54 -12.05
CA LEU A 58 -15.10 21.15 -12.16
C LEU A 58 -14.94 20.53 -10.78
N SER A 59 -15.33 19.25 -10.62
CA SER A 59 -15.01 18.48 -9.40
C SER A 59 -13.50 18.27 -9.27
N GLY A 60 -13.01 17.89 -8.08
CA GLY A 60 -11.59 17.60 -7.85
C GLY A 60 -11.03 16.55 -8.81
N GLY A 61 -11.76 15.45 -9.04
CA GLY A 61 -11.38 14.44 -10.01
C GLY A 61 -11.37 14.93 -11.46
N GLN A 62 -12.31 15.82 -11.84
CA GLN A 62 -12.31 16.44 -13.17
C GLN A 62 -11.11 17.40 -13.34
N GLN A 63 -10.77 18.18 -12.32
CA GLN A 63 -9.58 19.04 -12.32
C GLN A 63 -8.29 18.21 -12.46
N GLN A 64 -8.21 17.10 -11.76
CA GLN A 64 -7.10 16.16 -11.86
C GLN A 64 -6.94 15.62 -13.30
N ARG A 65 -8.04 15.22 -13.94
CA ARG A 65 -8.04 14.75 -15.34
C ARG A 65 -7.61 15.84 -16.31
N VAL A 66 -8.00 17.09 -16.10
CA VAL A 66 -7.49 18.24 -16.90
C VAL A 66 -5.98 18.37 -16.73
N ALA A 67 -5.47 18.29 -15.49
CA ALA A 67 -4.04 18.38 -15.23
C ALA A 67 -3.26 17.20 -15.83
N LEU A 68 -3.84 16.00 -15.80
CA LEU A 68 -3.28 14.80 -16.42
C LEU A 68 -3.24 14.94 -17.96
N ALA A 69 -4.35 15.38 -18.57
CA ALA A 69 -4.39 15.67 -20.01
C ALA A 69 -3.32 16.71 -20.40
N ARG A 70 -3.15 17.77 -19.63
CA ARG A 70 -2.11 18.79 -19.83
C ARG A 70 -0.70 18.21 -19.76
N ALA A 71 -0.45 17.32 -18.79
CA ALA A 71 0.85 16.66 -18.66
C ALA A 71 1.15 15.71 -19.81
N LEU A 72 0.14 14.97 -20.29
CA LEU A 72 0.24 13.99 -21.38
C LEU A 72 0.26 14.62 -22.77
N ALA A 73 -0.36 15.81 -22.95
CA ALA A 73 -0.47 16.47 -24.26
C ALA A 73 0.90 16.77 -24.92
N ARG A 74 1.95 16.88 -24.14
CA ARG A 74 3.33 17.06 -24.64
C ARG A 74 4.01 15.75 -25.04
N GLU A 75 3.31 14.63 -25.00
CA GLU A 75 3.85 13.29 -25.28
C GLU A 75 5.15 13.05 -24.51
N PRO A 76 5.11 13.05 -23.17
CA PRO A 76 6.30 12.99 -22.34
C PRO A 76 7.00 11.62 -22.45
N GLN A 77 8.32 11.60 -22.21
CA GLN A 77 9.12 10.38 -22.09
C GLN A 77 9.07 9.79 -20.68
N VAL A 78 8.70 10.60 -19.68
CA VAL A 78 8.54 10.22 -18.27
C VAL A 78 7.39 11.04 -17.68
N LEU A 79 6.54 10.43 -16.89
CA LEU A 79 5.47 11.09 -16.16
C LEU A 79 5.78 11.08 -14.66
N LEU A 80 5.76 12.24 -14.03
CA LEU A 80 5.91 12.42 -12.59
C LEU A 80 4.55 12.77 -11.99
N LEU A 81 4.11 12.03 -11.00
CA LEU A 81 2.85 12.21 -10.29
C LEU A 81 3.15 12.45 -8.81
N ASP A 82 2.87 13.64 -8.32
CA ASP A 82 3.11 14.02 -6.93
C ASP A 82 1.79 14.05 -6.17
N GLU A 83 1.56 13.04 -5.31
CA GLU A 83 0.33 12.81 -4.55
C GLU A 83 -0.96 13.02 -5.38
N PRO A 84 -1.08 12.38 -6.53
CA PRO A 84 -2.13 12.73 -7.50
C PRO A 84 -3.55 12.49 -6.97
N PHE A 85 -3.74 11.62 -5.98
CA PHE A 85 -5.06 11.22 -5.48
C PHE A 85 -5.43 11.83 -4.12
N SER A 86 -4.57 12.66 -3.54
CA SER A 86 -4.76 13.20 -2.18
C SER A 86 -5.97 14.12 -2.04
N ALA A 87 -6.39 14.79 -3.12
CA ALA A 87 -7.48 15.77 -3.13
C ALA A 87 -8.85 15.22 -3.59
N VAL A 88 -8.96 13.90 -3.83
CA VAL A 88 -10.20 13.29 -4.34
C VAL A 88 -10.84 12.34 -3.32
N ASP A 89 -12.17 12.23 -3.38
CA ASP A 89 -12.92 11.27 -2.56
C ASP A 89 -12.62 9.82 -2.97
N ARG A 90 -12.98 8.87 -2.09
CA ARG A 90 -12.64 7.46 -2.26
C ARG A 90 -13.19 6.85 -3.55
N SER A 91 -14.44 7.11 -3.91
CA SER A 91 -15.07 6.52 -5.09
C SER A 91 -14.45 7.04 -6.39
N THR A 92 -14.14 8.33 -6.43
CA THR A 92 -13.42 8.96 -7.54
C THR A 92 -11.99 8.44 -7.65
N ARG A 93 -11.33 8.20 -6.51
CA ARG A 93 -9.96 7.65 -6.46
C ARG A 93 -9.88 6.26 -7.09
N GLU A 94 -10.80 5.36 -6.76
CA GLU A 94 -10.85 4.01 -7.34
C GLU A 94 -11.00 4.06 -8.88
N ALA A 95 -11.85 4.95 -9.41
CA ALA A 95 -11.99 5.15 -10.84
C ALA A 95 -10.71 5.70 -11.51
N LEU A 96 -10.04 6.66 -10.85
CA LEU A 96 -8.78 7.24 -11.34
C LEU A 96 -7.61 6.25 -11.32
N HIS A 97 -7.57 5.32 -10.35
CA HIS A 97 -6.58 4.24 -10.35
C HIS A 97 -6.73 3.33 -11.57
N ALA A 98 -7.97 2.95 -11.92
CA ALA A 98 -8.24 2.16 -13.12
C ALA A 98 -7.81 2.91 -14.38
N GLU A 99 -8.18 4.19 -14.52
CA GLU A 99 -7.77 5.03 -15.65
C GLU A 99 -6.25 5.16 -15.77
N LEU A 100 -5.54 5.42 -14.67
CA LEU A 100 -4.08 5.53 -14.71
C LEU A 100 -3.43 4.20 -15.13
N THR A 101 -4.01 3.08 -14.71
CA THR A 101 -3.54 1.75 -15.13
C THR A 101 -3.72 1.55 -16.63
N GLU A 102 -4.86 1.93 -17.20
CA GLU A 102 -5.13 1.87 -18.63
C GLU A 102 -4.18 2.78 -19.44
N LEU A 103 -4.00 4.02 -18.97
CA LEU A 103 -3.10 4.99 -19.61
C LEU A 103 -1.65 4.51 -19.58
N ARG A 104 -1.21 3.86 -18.48
CA ARG A 104 0.14 3.29 -18.37
C ARG A 104 0.38 2.22 -19.44
N VAL A 105 -0.59 1.35 -19.67
CA VAL A 105 -0.51 0.31 -20.71
C VAL A 105 -0.49 0.93 -22.11
N ALA A 106 -1.32 1.95 -22.35
CA ALA A 106 -1.46 2.59 -23.65
C ALA A 106 -0.20 3.37 -24.06
N PHE A 107 0.43 4.10 -23.12
CA PHE A 107 1.54 5.01 -23.45
C PHE A 107 2.93 4.40 -23.28
N ARG A 108 3.06 3.24 -22.62
CA ARG A 108 4.34 2.50 -22.43
C ARG A 108 5.50 3.37 -21.93
N MET A 109 5.22 4.41 -21.16
CA MET A 109 6.25 5.30 -20.62
C MET A 109 6.50 5.00 -19.14
N PRO A 110 7.71 5.27 -18.61
CA PRO A 110 7.98 5.24 -17.19
C PRO A 110 7.12 6.27 -16.44
N VAL A 111 6.53 5.83 -15.33
CA VAL A 111 5.77 6.68 -14.40
C VAL A 111 6.44 6.64 -13.04
N ILE A 112 6.70 7.80 -12.45
CA ILE A 112 7.16 7.93 -11.07
C ILE A 112 6.00 8.51 -10.27
N LEU A 113 5.50 7.71 -9.33
CA LEU A 113 4.43 8.09 -8.42
C LEU A 113 5.00 8.37 -7.03
N VAL A 114 4.77 9.56 -6.50
CA VAL A 114 5.01 9.89 -5.10
C VAL A 114 3.67 9.82 -4.37
N THR A 115 3.58 9.00 -3.34
CA THR A 115 2.39 8.87 -2.51
C THR A 115 2.77 8.47 -1.09
N HIS A 116 1.95 8.84 -0.11
CA HIS A 116 2.01 8.35 1.26
C HIS A 116 0.99 7.22 1.52
N ASP A 117 0.18 6.88 0.51
CA ASP A 117 -0.81 5.81 0.59
C ASP A 117 -0.19 4.48 0.11
N LEU A 118 -0.08 3.52 1.04
CA LEU A 118 0.49 2.21 0.75
C LEU A 118 -0.38 1.39 -0.21
N GLU A 119 -1.71 1.57 -0.16
CA GLU A 119 -2.64 0.87 -1.05
C GLU A 119 -2.43 1.31 -2.50
N GLU A 120 -2.31 2.63 -2.74
CA GLU A 120 -1.97 3.19 -4.05
C GLU A 120 -0.63 2.66 -4.57
N ALA A 121 0.40 2.72 -3.73
CA ALA A 121 1.73 2.25 -4.10
C ALA A 121 1.74 0.75 -4.43
N THR A 122 1.01 -0.07 -3.67
CA THR A 122 0.92 -1.53 -3.88
C THR A 122 0.15 -1.87 -5.16
N LEU A 123 -0.90 -1.10 -5.45
CA LEU A 123 -1.76 -1.34 -6.61
C LEU A 123 -1.11 -0.91 -7.93
N LEU A 124 -0.38 0.21 -7.93
CA LEU A 124 0.06 0.88 -9.15
C LEU A 124 1.53 0.64 -9.49
N ALA A 125 2.38 0.30 -8.53
CA ALA A 125 3.81 0.24 -8.77
C ALA A 125 4.33 -1.16 -9.13
N ASP A 126 5.23 -1.23 -10.10
CA ASP A 126 6.05 -2.42 -10.34
C ASP A 126 7.24 -2.48 -9.37
N ARG A 127 7.70 -1.32 -8.92
CA ARG A 127 8.76 -1.14 -7.92
C ARG A 127 8.43 -0.01 -6.97
N MET A 128 8.71 -0.22 -5.70
CA MET A 128 8.59 0.77 -4.64
C MET A 128 9.95 1.15 -4.08
N CYS A 129 10.08 2.40 -3.68
CA CYS A 129 11.22 2.92 -2.94
C CYS A 129 10.69 3.59 -1.67
N ILE A 130 11.09 3.08 -0.51
CA ILE A 130 10.70 3.65 0.78
C ILE A 130 11.70 4.72 1.16
N LEU A 131 11.20 5.94 1.33
CA LEU A 131 11.99 7.12 1.69
C LEU A 131 11.66 7.55 3.13
N ASN A 132 12.68 7.84 3.90
CA ASN A 132 12.52 8.45 5.22
C ASN A 132 13.66 9.46 5.45
N GLU A 133 13.32 10.67 5.90
CA GLU A 133 14.29 11.74 6.19
C GLU A 133 15.31 11.97 5.07
N GLY A 134 14.84 11.95 3.81
CA GLY A 134 15.68 12.17 2.62
C GLY A 134 16.58 10.98 2.25
N ARG A 135 16.42 9.81 2.88
CA ARG A 135 17.20 8.61 2.60
C ARG A 135 16.32 7.48 2.08
N THR A 136 16.83 6.74 1.11
CA THR A 136 16.23 5.47 0.69
C THR A 136 16.53 4.40 1.73
N LEU A 137 15.47 3.80 2.29
CA LEU A 137 15.60 2.71 3.26
C LEU A 137 15.58 1.34 2.59
N GLN A 138 14.69 1.13 1.63
CA GLN A 138 14.56 -0.13 0.91
C GLN A 138 13.91 0.10 -0.45
N THR A 139 14.29 -0.71 -1.45
CA THR A 139 13.70 -0.69 -2.79
C THR A 139 13.44 -2.12 -3.28
N GLY A 140 12.27 -2.36 -3.87
CA GLY A 140 11.90 -3.69 -4.39
C GLY A 140 10.51 -3.70 -5.02
N SER A 141 10.00 -4.88 -5.34
CA SER A 141 8.57 -5.02 -5.66
C SER A 141 7.72 -4.81 -4.41
N PRO A 142 6.46 -4.35 -4.53
CA PRO A 142 5.55 -4.20 -3.39
C PRO A 142 5.46 -5.47 -2.53
N ASP A 143 5.25 -6.62 -3.17
CA ASP A 143 5.17 -7.92 -2.48
C ASP A 143 6.44 -8.25 -1.70
N HIS A 144 7.62 -7.98 -2.28
CA HIS A 144 8.88 -8.23 -1.60
C HIS A 144 9.04 -7.36 -0.35
N LEU A 145 8.72 -6.07 -0.45
CA LEU A 145 8.81 -5.15 0.68
C LEU A 145 7.85 -5.56 1.82
N LEU A 146 6.61 -5.93 1.45
CA LEU A 146 5.59 -6.37 2.42
C LEU A 146 5.92 -7.72 3.08
N GLN A 147 6.62 -8.62 2.39
CA GLN A 147 6.98 -9.93 2.94
C GLN A 147 8.34 -9.97 3.63
N SER A 148 9.23 -9.04 3.28
CA SER A 148 10.64 -9.06 3.73
C SER A 148 11.18 -7.64 3.95
N PRO A 149 10.62 -6.88 4.92
CA PRO A 149 11.16 -5.58 5.29
C PRO A 149 12.58 -5.74 5.86
N GLU A 150 13.51 -4.90 5.44
CA GLU A 150 14.91 -4.97 5.87
C GLU A 150 15.15 -4.46 7.29
N SER A 151 14.21 -3.66 7.82
CA SER A 151 14.29 -3.12 9.17
C SER A 151 12.93 -2.87 9.81
N ALA A 152 12.91 -2.73 11.14
CA ALA A 152 11.70 -2.35 11.87
C ALA A 152 11.17 -0.95 11.46
N ALA A 153 12.04 -0.05 10.99
CA ALA A 153 11.62 1.25 10.46
C ALA A 153 10.82 1.07 9.18
N VAL A 154 11.30 0.29 8.23
CA VAL A 154 10.59 -0.07 7.00
C VAL A 154 9.27 -0.77 7.32
N ALA A 155 9.26 -1.76 8.21
CA ALA A 155 8.04 -2.45 8.62
C ALA A 155 6.97 -1.50 9.17
N ARG A 156 7.37 -0.50 10.00
CA ARG A 156 6.43 0.52 10.49
C ARG A 156 5.87 1.40 9.36
N MET A 157 6.71 1.83 8.43
CA MET A 157 6.29 2.64 7.27
C MET A 157 5.33 1.86 6.35
N LEU A 158 5.51 0.54 6.25
CA LEU A 158 4.58 -0.37 5.58
C LEU A 158 3.31 -0.69 6.42
N GLY A 159 3.08 0.03 7.52
CA GLY A 159 1.89 -0.11 8.35
C GLY A 159 1.81 -1.42 9.13
N MET A 160 2.91 -2.18 9.24
CA MET A 160 2.95 -3.42 10.01
C MET A 160 2.82 -3.11 11.51
N ARG A 161 1.93 -3.83 12.18
CA ARG A 161 1.60 -3.61 13.60
C ARG A 161 2.31 -4.57 14.53
N ASN A 162 2.50 -5.80 14.08
CA ASN A 162 3.07 -6.89 14.85
C ASN A 162 4.59 -6.91 14.61
N ILE A 163 5.30 -6.06 15.34
CA ILE A 163 6.77 -5.93 15.28
C ILE A 163 7.31 -6.19 16.69
N PHE A 164 8.16 -7.18 16.82
CA PHE A 164 8.64 -7.66 18.12
C PHE A 164 10.15 -7.83 18.12
N THR A 165 10.68 -8.04 19.32
CA THR A 165 12.07 -8.48 19.54
C THR A 165 12.03 -9.93 19.99
N GLY A 166 13.01 -10.72 19.56
CA GLY A 166 13.18 -12.11 19.95
C GLY A 166 14.62 -12.54 19.81
N THR A 167 14.91 -13.78 20.16
CA THR A 167 16.25 -14.40 19.99
C THR A 167 16.15 -15.55 19.03
N LEU A 168 16.94 -15.54 17.97
CA LEU A 168 17.10 -16.69 17.08
C LEU A 168 17.89 -17.77 17.79
N LEU A 169 17.25 -18.88 18.16
CA LEU A 169 17.87 -19.93 18.95
C LEU A 169 18.75 -20.87 18.10
N ALA A 170 18.20 -21.38 17.02
CA ALA A 170 18.85 -22.37 16.18
C ALA A 170 18.25 -22.41 14.78
N HIS A 171 18.98 -23.01 13.86
CA HIS A 171 18.52 -23.38 12.52
C HIS A 171 18.37 -24.90 12.46
N GLU A 172 17.17 -25.36 12.15
CA GLU A 172 16.87 -26.73 11.81
C GLU A 172 16.96 -26.98 10.30
N ALA A 173 16.66 -28.18 9.84
CA ALA A 173 16.79 -28.55 8.42
C ALA A 173 15.83 -27.72 7.53
N ASP A 174 14.58 -27.54 7.96
CA ASP A 174 13.48 -26.94 7.22
C ASP A 174 12.90 -25.66 7.86
N HIS A 175 13.35 -25.30 9.08
CA HIS A 175 12.86 -24.13 9.80
C HIS A 175 13.95 -23.52 10.70
N SER A 176 13.65 -22.37 11.30
CA SER A 176 14.45 -21.77 12.36
C SER A 176 13.61 -21.66 13.63
N LEU A 177 14.26 -21.69 14.78
CA LEU A 177 13.61 -21.54 16.10
C LEU A 177 13.84 -20.13 16.62
N LEU A 178 12.72 -19.41 16.83
CA LEU A 178 12.70 -18.05 17.35
C LEU A 178 12.10 -18.05 18.76
N ARG A 179 12.83 -17.58 19.76
CA ARG A 179 12.33 -17.35 21.11
C ARG A 179 11.66 -15.98 21.17
N TRP A 180 10.40 -15.96 21.54
CA TRP A 180 9.62 -14.77 21.83
C TRP A 180 9.08 -14.86 23.24
N ASN A 181 9.69 -14.14 24.19
CA ASN A 181 9.46 -14.31 25.62
C ASN A 181 9.63 -15.79 26.05
N ASP A 182 8.56 -16.39 26.60
CA ASP A 182 8.55 -17.78 27.08
C ASP A 182 8.17 -18.77 25.94
N LEU A 183 7.88 -18.28 24.74
CA LEU A 183 7.45 -19.09 23.61
C LEU A 183 8.61 -19.36 22.66
N THR A 184 8.63 -20.58 22.12
CA THR A 184 9.52 -20.94 20.99
C THR A 184 8.67 -21.14 19.75
N LEU A 185 8.92 -20.29 18.74
CA LEU A 185 8.19 -20.28 17.48
C LEU A 185 9.02 -20.97 16.40
N LYS A 186 8.36 -21.81 15.59
CA LYS A 186 8.91 -22.35 14.35
C LYS A 186 8.67 -21.36 13.21
N VAL A 187 9.69 -20.92 12.56
CA VAL A 187 9.61 -19.89 11.51
C VAL A 187 10.33 -20.35 10.24
N ARG A 188 10.00 -19.77 9.10
CA ARG A 188 10.74 -20.05 7.85
C ARG A 188 12.25 -19.88 8.06
N PRO A 189 13.10 -20.61 7.33
CA PRO A 189 14.55 -20.50 7.49
C PRO A 189 15.08 -19.09 7.24
N HIS A 190 15.91 -18.56 8.15
CA HIS A 190 16.62 -17.28 8.03
C HIS A 190 18.13 -17.50 8.22
N ARG A 191 18.72 -18.36 7.41
CA ARG A 191 20.11 -18.83 7.56
C ARG A 191 21.18 -17.74 7.44
N HIS A 192 20.81 -16.56 6.97
CA HIS A 192 21.69 -15.39 6.91
C HIS A 192 21.91 -14.72 8.27
N LEU A 193 21.05 -15.02 9.26
CA LEU A 193 21.18 -14.50 10.62
C LEU A 193 21.91 -15.53 11.50
N PRO A 194 22.87 -15.11 12.37
CA PRO A 194 23.56 -16.05 13.25
C PRO A 194 22.64 -16.55 14.38
N ALA A 195 22.74 -17.85 14.72
CA ALA A 195 22.05 -18.38 15.90
C ALA A 195 22.57 -17.70 17.18
N GLY A 196 21.71 -17.53 18.16
CA GLY A 196 21.99 -16.84 19.43
C GLY A 196 21.85 -15.32 19.38
N CYS A 197 21.64 -14.72 18.20
CA CYS A 197 21.49 -13.25 18.10
C CYS A 197 20.08 -12.77 18.47
N GLU A 198 20.02 -11.54 18.97
CA GLU A 198 18.77 -10.79 19.10
C GLU A 198 18.35 -10.30 17.70
N VAL A 199 17.07 -10.45 17.41
CA VAL A 199 16.47 -10.06 16.13
C VAL A 199 15.21 -9.25 16.34
N LYS A 200 14.92 -8.35 15.41
CA LYS A 200 13.54 -7.85 15.22
C LYS A 200 12.81 -8.82 14.32
N TRP A 201 11.54 -9.04 14.59
CA TRP A 201 10.72 -9.88 13.73
C TRP A 201 9.32 -9.30 13.57
N VAL A 202 8.72 -9.63 12.45
CA VAL A 202 7.38 -9.16 12.08
C VAL A 202 6.50 -10.32 11.67
N ILE A 203 5.20 -10.19 11.92
CA ILE A 203 4.18 -11.05 11.34
C ILE A 203 3.04 -10.17 10.83
N PRO A 204 2.60 -10.30 9.57
CA PRO A 204 1.46 -9.56 9.06
C PRO A 204 0.20 -9.93 9.84
N VAL A 205 -0.77 -9.00 9.93
CA VAL A 205 -2.05 -9.27 10.62
C VAL A 205 -2.80 -10.47 10.02
N SER A 206 -2.57 -10.77 8.73
CA SER A 206 -3.09 -11.96 8.02
C SER A 206 -2.36 -13.26 8.37
N GLY A 207 -1.20 -13.18 9.00
CA GLY A 207 -0.45 -14.34 9.50
C GLY A 207 -0.90 -14.79 10.90
N VAL A 208 -1.77 -14.02 11.56
CA VAL A 208 -2.37 -14.37 12.86
C VAL A 208 -3.79 -14.86 12.62
N LEU A 209 -4.05 -16.13 12.85
CA LEU A 209 -5.32 -16.77 12.53
C LEU A 209 -6.00 -17.33 13.78
N LEU A 210 -7.34 -17.28 13.81
CA LEU A 210 -8.12 -18.01 14.80
C LEU A 210 -7.91 -19.51 14.61
N MET A 211 -7.81 -20.24 15.73
CA MET A 211 -7.84 -21.71 15.69
C MET A 211 -9.20 -22.20 15.19
N PRO A 212 -9.25 -23.16 14.26
CA PRO A 212 -10.52 -23.71 13.78
C PRO A 212 -11.29 -24.39 14.91
N LEU A 213 -12.61 -24.19 14.98
CA LEU A 213 -13.52 -24.90 15.92
C LEU A 213 -13.51 -26.42 15.72
N ALA A 214 -13.14 -26.94 14.58
CA ALA A 214 -12.93 -28.35 14.28
C ALA A 214 -11.54 -28.52 13.69
N GLY A 215 -10.69 -29.30 14.35
CA GLY A 215 -9.26 -29.47 14.10
C GLY A 215 -8.86 -29.70 12.63
N ARG A 216 -8.75 -28.65 11.85
CA ARG A 216 -8.02 -28.72 10.60
C ARG A 216 -6.53 -28.82 10.93
N PRO A 217 -5.81 -29.81 10.39
CA PRO A 217 -4.37 -29.89 10.58
C PRO A 217 -3.74 -28.58 10.11
N GLY A 218 -2.90 -28.01 10.98
CA GLY A 218 -2.07 -26.87 10.66
C GLY A 218 -0.90 -27.26 9.76
N THR A 219 -0.14 -26.28 9.29
CA THR A 219 1.15 -26.52 8.67
C THR A 219 2.20 -26.86 9.75
N PRO A 220 3.33 -27.52 9.40
CA PRO A 220 4.40 -27.80 10.35
C PRO A 220 4.98 -26.55 11.05
N LEU A 221 4.78 -25.37 10.45
CA LEU A 221 5.25 -24.07 10.95
C LEU A 221 4.15 -23.27 11.66
N ASP A 222 3.00 -23.85 11.93
CA ASP A 222 1.96 -23.19 12.72
C ASP A 222 2.30 -23.23 14.21
N ASN A 223 2.23 -22.08 14.84
CA ASN A 223 2.54 -21.91 16.26
C ASN A 223 1.25 -21.52 17.00
N PRO A 224 0.66 -22.45 17.77
CA PRO A 224 -0.49 -22.12 18.61
C PRO A 224 -0.04 -21.24 19.78
N VAL A 225 -0.78 -20.15 20.04
CA VAL A 225 -0.48 -19.19 21.10
C VAL A 225 -1.77 -18.79 21.79
N SER A 226 -1.76 -18.83 23.12
CA SER A 226 -2.85 -18.31 23.94
C SER A 226 -2.76 -16.80 24.03
N VAL A 227 -3.87 -16.10 23.76
CA VAL A 227 -3.94 -14.64 23.73
C VAL A 227 -5.22 -14.15 24.38
N ARG A 228 -5.18 -12.99 25.00
CA ARG A 228 -6.35 -12.31 25.56
C ARG A 228 -6.84 -11.24 24.60
N ILE A 229 -8.14 -11.20 24.33
CA ILE A 229 -8.75 -10.14 23.54
C ILE A 229 -8.82 -8.87 24.36
N GLN A 230 -8.10 -7.83 23.93
CA GLN A 230 -8.10 -6.52 24.59
C GLN A 230 -9.19 -5.61 24.02
N ARG A 231 -9.37 -5.63 22.70
CA ARG A 231 -10.35 -4.77 22.03
C ARG A 231 -10.77 -5.31 20.67
N LEU A 232 -12.05 -5.08 20.34
CA LEU A 232 -12.65 -5.37 19.03
C LEU A 232 -13.02 -4.06 18.32
N LEU A 233 -12.32 -3.72 17.24
CA LEU A 233 -12.57 -2.51 16.46
C LEU A 233 -13.25 -2.87 15.13
N SER A 234 -14.48 -2.39 14.94
CA SER A 234 -15.21 -2.62 13.69
C SER A 234 -14.65 -1.75 12.57
N LEU A 235 -14.25 -2.37 11.46
CA LEU A 235 -13.75 -1.74 10.24
C LEU A 235 -14.64 -2.10 9.03
N GLY A 236 -15.95 -1.96 9.18
CA GLY A 236 -16.91 -2.35 8.16
C GLY A 236 -17.14 -3.85 8.12
N GLU A 237 -16.67 -4.55 7.10
CA GLU A 237 -16.83 -6.00 6.94
C GLU A 237 -15.84 -6.84 7.75
N GLN A 238 -14.89 -6.20 8.41
CA GLN A 238 -13.87 -6.85 9.23
C GLN A 238 -13.82 -6.25 10.63
N TYR A 239 -13.35 -7.04 11.58
CA TYR A 239 -12.89 -6.57 12.87
C TYR A 239 -11.37 -6.59 12.93
N ARG A 240 -10.78 -5.52 13.43
CA ARG A 240 -9.43 -5.56 13.97
C ARG A 240 -9.51 -5.97 15.42
N VAL A 241 -8.86 -7.07 15.74
CA VAL A 241 -8.81 -7.61 17.09
C VAL A 241 -7.44 -7.29 17.68
N ASN A 242 -7.43 -6.45 18.71
CA ASN A 242 -6.23 -6.20 19.49
C ASN A 242 -6.15 -7.27 20.58
N LEU A 243 -5.05 -7.96 20.60
CA LEU A 243 -4.76 -9.09 21.46
C LEU A 243 -3.58 -8.77 22.35
N GLU A 244 -3.42 -9.52 23.43
CA GLU A 244 -2.23 -9.53 24.26
C GLU A 244 -1.72 -10.95 24.42
N SER A 245 -0.46 -11.17 24.19
CA SER A 245 0.25 -12.41 24.48
C SER A 245 1.50 -12.11 25.28
N THR A 246 1.66 -12.77 26.42
CA THR A 246 2.86 -12.62 27.28
C THR A 246 3.22 -11.17 27.60
N GLY A 247 2.21 -10.29 27.78
CA GLY A 247 2.39 -8.87 28.07
C GLY A 247 2.70 -8.00 26.85
N GLN A 248 2.66 -8.56 25.63
CA GLN A 248 2.92 -7.80 24.40
C GLN A 248 1.67 -7.70 23.50
N PRO A 249 1.44 -6.53 22.87
CA PRO A 249 0.30 -6.32 22.01
C PRO A 249 0.49 -7.07 20.67
N LEU A 250 -0.53 -7.81 20.26
CA LEU A 250 -0.63 -8.48 18.98
C LEU A 250 -1.93 -8.05 18.29
N SER A 251 -1.95 -7.99 16.97
CA SER A 251 -3.14 -7.61 16.20
C SER A 251 -3.44 -8.65 15.14
N MET A 252 -4.72 -8.94 14.92
CA MET A 252 -5.21 -9.70 13.77
C MET A 252 -6.42 -9.03 13.15
N ASN A 253 -6.72 -9.36 11.89
CA ASN A 253 -7.97 -9.00 11.25
C ASN A 253 -8.83 -10.24 11.08
N VAL A 254 -10.12 -10.10 11.39
CA VAL A 254 -11.10 -11.18 11.30
C VAL A 254 -12.33 -10.70 10.55
N ALA A 255 -12.79 -11.45 9.57
CA ALA A 255 -14.05 -11.12 8.89
C ALA A 255 -15.22 -11.09 9.88
N ARG A 256 -16.17 -10.16 9.71
CA ARG A 256 -17.29 -9.94 10.63
C ARG A 256 -18.07 -11.24 10.93
N HIS A 257 -18.40 -12.01 9.89
CA HIS A 257 -19.14 -13.26 10.04
C HIS A 257 -18.35 -14.32 10.83
N VAL A 258 -17.00 -14.32 10.72
CA VAL A 258 -16.14 -15.23 11.49
C VAL A 258 -16.12 -14.82 12.96
N ALA A 259 -15.92 -13.53 13.26
CA ALA A 259 -15.94 -13.02 14.63
C ALA A 259 -17.27 -13.33 15.34
N GLN A 260 -18.40 -13.18 14.64
CA GLN A 260 -19.73 -13.55 15.15
C GLN A 260 -19.87 -15.04 15.39
N ARG A 261 -19.40 -15.90 14.47
CA ARG A 261 -19.41 -17.36 14.60
C ARG A 261 -18.62 -17.85 15.81
N TYR A 262 -17.47 -17.23 16.06
CA TYR A 262 -16.61 -17.52 17.20
C TYR A 262 -17.05 -16.81 18.48
N LYS A 263 -18.07 -15.93 18.41
CA LYS A 263 -18.59 -15.13 19.54
C LYS A 263 -17.48 -14.38 20.28
N LEU A 264 -16.52 -13.81 19.53
CA LEU A 264 -15.39 -13.13 20.14
C LEU A 264 -15.86 -11.98 21.04
N THR A 265 -15.38 -11.94 22.29
CA THR A 265 -15.70 -10.92 23.29
C THR A 265 -14.43 -10.35 23.91
N GLU A 266 -14.46 -9.05 24.27
CA GLU A 266 -13.35 -8.41 24.97
C GLU A 266 -13.15 -9.04 26.34
N GLY A 267 -11.89 -9.23 26.74
CA GLY A 267 -11.48 -9.87 27.98
C GLY A 267 -11.35 -11.39 27.92
N GLU A 268 -11.85 -12.04 26.86
CA GLU A 268 -11.77 -13.48 26.66
C GLU A 268 -10.36 -13.92 26.27
N THR A 269 -9.97 -15.11 26.74
CA THR A 269 -8.74 -15.77 26.31
C THR A 269 -9.06 -16.79 25.22
N ILE A 270 -8.39 -16.67 24.08
CA ILE A 270 -8.56 -17.54 22.94
C ILE A 270 -7.21 -18.11 22.47
N GLU A 271 -7.25 -19.17 21.68
CA GLU A 271 -6.07 -19.64 20.95
C GLU A 271 -6.05 -19.09 19.53
N VAL A 272 -4.91 -18.55 19.16
CA VAL A 272 -4.59 -18.14 17.80
C VAL A 272 -3.41 -18.93 17.27
N ARG A 273 -3.26 -18.94 15.97
CA ARG A 273 -2.16 -19.60 15.27
C ARG A 273 -1.30 -18.54 14.60
N LEU A 274 -0.03 -18.47 14.95
CA LEU A 274 0.96 -17.66 14.25
C LEU A 274 1.56 -18.51 13.12
N ARG A 275 1.34 -18.09 11.87
CA ARG A 275 1.88 -18.78 10.70
C ARG A 275 3.37 -18.49 10.56
N GLY A 276 4.21 -19.43 10.92
CA GLY A 276 5.68 -19.29 10.91
C GLY A 276 6.27 -18.99 9.53
N GLU A 277 5.62 -19.44 8.45
CA GLU A 277 5.99 -19.11 7.08
C GLU A 277 5.84 -17.62 6.75
N THR A 278 4.97 -16.89 7.46
CA THR A 278 4.77 -15.45 7.27
C THR A 278 5.61 -14.58 8.21
N ILE A 279 6.27 -15.20 9.18
CA ILE A 279 7.18 -14.50 10.07
C ILE A 279 8.47 -14.18 9.33
N HIS A 280 8.87 -12.91 9.40
CA HIS A 280 10.14 -12.43 8.85
C HIS A 280 11.02 -11.86 9.97
N MET A 281 12.30 -12.29 10.01
CA MET A 281 13.28 -11.81 10.96
C MET A 281 14.26 -10.85 10.27
N MET A 282 14.60 -9.77 10.97
CA MET A 282 15.53 -8.73 10.56
C MET A 282 16.67 -8.63 11.57
N ALA A 283 17.85 -8.26 11.12
CA ALA A 283 18.93 -7.87 12.03
C ALA A 283 18.48 -6.68 12.89
N ASN A 284 18.97 -6.62 14.14
CA ASN A 284 18.62 -5.53 15.07
C ASN A 284 19.30 -4.22 14.68
#